data_acf295283de9e5d062b91868663dbe38
#
_entry.id   acf295283de9e5d062b91868663dbe38
#
_cell.length_a   1.000
_cell.length_b   1.000
_cell.length_c   1.000
_cell.angle_alpha   90.00
_cell.angle_beta   90.00
_cell.angle_gamma   90.00
#
_symmetry.space_group_name_H-M   'P 1'
#
loop_
_entity.id
_entity.type
_entity.pdbx_description
1 polymer ?
#
loop_
_entity_poly.entity_id
_entity_poly.type
_entity_poly.pdbx_seq_one_letter_code
_entity_poly.pdbx_strand_id
1 'polypeptide(L)'
;MSIDIAKYPTLALAETPDELRLLPKESLPKLCDELRQFLLSSVGRSSGHFASGLGAVELTVALHYVYKTPFDNLVWDVGHQAYPHKILTGRRDRIDTIRQKNGLHPFPWREESEYDILSVGHSSTSISAGLGMAIAAEKEKQNRKTVCVIGDGAITAGMAFEAMNHAGDAAPDMLVILNDNEMSISENVGALNNHLAHLLSGKLYTTLREGGKKVFSNLPPIKELLKKTEEHIKGMVVPGTMFEELGFNYIGPVDGHDVVALVQTLKNMRDLKGPQFLHIMTKKGRGYEPAEKDPISWHAVPKFDPSTFTLPKSKETGPTFSKIFGDWLCEEAKDDDKLMAITPAMREGSGMVRFSKEFPDQYFDVAIAEQHAVTFAAGLAIGGYKPIVAIYSTFLQRGYDQVIHDVAIQKVPVMFAIDRAGIVGADGQTHQGSFDISFLRCIPTMVIMAPSDENECRQMLHTGYHYQDGPSAIRYPRGTGTGAQLQPLAPLEIGKGVIRRQGEKVAILCFGTLLSHALEAAEQLNATVVDMRFVKPLDEALILEVANSHDVLVTLEENAIKGGAGSGVNEFLMQEKRIIPVLNLGLPDYFISQGSQEELIAELGLDATGIIKSINTYLAK
;
A
#
# COMPACT_ATOMS: atom_id res chain seq x y z
N MET A 1 -23.40 -6.17 17.55
CA MET A 1 -24.36 -7.26 17.21
C MET A 1 -23.82 -7.90 15.94
N SER A 2 -23.64 -9.23 15.92
CA SER A 2 -23.26 -9.97 14.71
C SER A 2 -24.31 -9.79 13.61
N ILE A 3 -23.88 -9.91 12.34
CA ILE A 3 -24.83 -9.87 11.21
C ILE A 3 -25.66 -11.14 11.25
N ASP A 4 -26.98 -11.00 11.17
CA ASP A 4 -27.90 -12.13 11.16
C ASP A 4 -27.81 -12.88 9.82
N ILE A 5 -27.10 -14.02 9.83
CA ILE A 5 -26.88 -14.84 8.63
C ILE A 5 -28.19 -15.44 8.06
N ALA A 6 -29.24 -15.55 8.87
CA ALA A 6 -30.53 -16.06 8.39
C ALA A 6 -31.15 -15.17 7.29
N LYS A 7 -30.71 -13.92 7.17
CA LYS A 7 -31.09 -13.03 6.05
C LYS A 7 -30.45 -13.41 4.72
N TYR A 8 -29.46 -14.29 4.72
CA TYR A 8 -28.64 -14.69 3.58
C TYR A 8 -28.64 -16.22 3.45
N PRO A 9 -29.79 -16.84 3.11
CA PRO A 9 -29.98 -18.29 3.20
C PRO A 9 -29.05 -19.10 2.28
N THR A 10 -28.65 -18.56 1.12
CA THR A 10 -27.72 -19.24 0.22
C THR A 10 -26.28 -19.12 0.73
N LEU A 11 -25.89 -17.95 1.24
CA LEU A 11 -24.58 -17.71 1.85
C LEU A 11 -24.41 -18.54 3.14
N ALA A 12 -25.49 -18.77 3.88
CA ALA A 12 -25.47 -19.61 5.07
C ALA A 12 -25.04 -21.05 4.81
N LEU A 13 -25.26 -21.55 3.58
CA LEU A 13 -24.87 -22.89 3.11
C LEU A 13 -23.44 -22.97 2.56
N ALA A 14 -22.68 -21.85 2.53
CA ALA A 14 -21.36 -21.76 1.94
C ALA A 14 -20.41 -21.02 2.89
N GLU A 15 -20.09 -21.61 4.03
CA GLU A 15 -19.13 -21.06 4.98
C GLU A 15 -17.68 -21.33 4.54
N THR A 16 -17.48 -22.47 3.90
CA THR A 16 -16.19 -22.94 3.39
C THR A 16 -16.26 -23.22 1.89
N PRO A 17 -15.10 -23.24 1.20
CA PRO A 17 -15.05 -23.63 -0.22
C PRO A 17 -15.57 -25.04 -0.48
N ASP A 18 -15.44 -25.98 0.46
CA ASP A 18 -15.98 -27.34 0.30
C ASP A 18 -17.51 -27.34 0.26
N GLU A 19 -18.14 -26.58 1.14
CA GLU A 19 -19.61 -26.41 1.15
C GLU A 19 -20.08 -25.63 -0.09
N LEU A 20 -19.37 -24.58 -0.48
CA LEU A 20 -19.64 -23.82 -1.71
C LEU A 20 -19.70 -24.73 -2.94
N ARG A 21 -18.76 -25.69 -3.07
CA ARG A 21 -18.72 -26.65 -4.19
C ARG A 21 -19.89 -27.62 -4.22
N LEU A 22 -20.62 -27.80 -3.13
CA LEU A 22 -21.83 -28.62 -3.07
C LEU A 22 -23.07 -27.88 -3.61
N LEU A 23 -23.03 -26.57 -3.74
CA LEU A 23 -24.17 -25.81 -4.24
C LEU A 23 -24.42 -26.07 -5.74
N PRO A 24 -25.70 -26.11 -6.17
CA PRO A 24 -26.04 -26.13 -7.59
C PRO A 24 -25.50 -24.88 -8.30
N LYS A 25 -24.96 -25.05 -9.53
CA LYS A 25 -24.43 -23.94 -10.33
C LYS A 25 -25.43 -22.78 -10.51
N GLU A 26 -26.71 -23.12 -10.61
CA GLU A 26 -27.82 -22.18 -10.79
C GLU A 26 -28.07 -21.29 -9.57
N SER A 27 -27.58 -21.68 -8.39
CA SER A 27 -27.70 -20.88 -7.16
C SER A 27 -26.56 -19.85 -6.98
N LEU A 28 -25.47 -19.96 -7.77
CA LEU A 28 -24.32 -19.08 -7.63
C LEU A 28 -24.61 -17.58 -7.85
N PRO A 29 -25.46 -17.17 -8.82
CA PRO A 29 -25.85 -15.77 -8.94
C PRO A 29 -26.50 -15.22 -7.66
N LYS A 30 -27.39 -16.00 -7.04
CA LYS A 30 -28.03 -15.62 -5.76
C LYS A 30 -27.02 -15.57 -4.64
N LEU A 31 -26.07 -16.50 -4.58
CA LEU A 31 -24.96 -16.45 -3.61
C LEU A 31 -24.14 -15.16 -3.77
N CYS A 32 -23.81 -14.76 -4.99
CA CYS A 32 -23.07 -13.51 -5.25
C CYS A 32 -23.84 -12.29 -4.74
N ASP A 33 -25.15 -12.22 -4.96
CA ASP A 33 -25.98 -11.13 -4.48
C ASP A 33 -26.03 -11.09 -2.93
N GLU A 34 -26.23 -12.22 -2.28
CA GLU A 34 -26.22 -12.33 -0.82
C GLU A 34 -24.84 -12.00 -0.22
N LEU A 35 -23.76 -12.49 -0.81
CA LEU A 35 -22.38 -12.18 -0.40
C LEU A 35 -22.08 -10.69 -0.51
N ARG A 36 -22.53 -10.04 -1.59
CA ARG A 36 -22.39 -8.58 -1.79
C ARG A 36 -23.14 -7.80 -0.71
N GLN A 37 -24.39 -8.16 -0.39
CA GLN A 37 -25.17 -7.50 0.65
C GLN A 37 -24.56 -7.74 2.05
N PHE A 38 -24.05 -8.93 2.30
CA PHE A 38 -23.34 -9.25 3.54
C PHE A 38 -22.05 -8.42 3.69
N LEU A 39 -21.24 -8.32 2.62
CA LEU A 39 -20.02 -7.50 2.57
C LEU A 39 -20.34 -6.02 2.84
N LEU A 40 -21.37 -5.47 2.21
CA LEU A 40 -21.83 -4.11 2.41
C LEU A 40 -22.17 -3.84 3.87
N SER A 41 -22.93 -4.74 4.49
CA SER A 41 -23.31 -4.64 5.90
C SER A 41 -22.11 -4.78 6.84
N SER A 42 -21.13 -5.61 6.51
CA SER A 42 -19.95 -5.88 7.33
C SER A 42 -18.98 -4.69 7.33
N VAL A 43 -18.61 -4.21 6.14
CA VAL A 43 -17.67 -3.09 5.99
C VAL A 43 -18.25 -1.78 6.53
N GLY A 44 -19.56 -1.57 6.39
CA GLY A 44 -20.23 -0.43 7.03
C GLY A 44 -20.00 -0.36 8.54
N ARG A 45 -19.83 -1.51 9.21
CA ARG A 45 -19.58 -1.60 10.67
C ARG A 45 -18.10 -1.54 11.04
N SER A 46 -17.22 -2.08 10.19
CA SER A 46 -15.78 -2.23 10.51
C SER A 46 -14.90 -1.12 9.96
N SER A 47 -15.21 -0.55 8.83
CA SER A 47 -14.32 0.18 7.91
C SER A 47 -13.53 -0.76 6.98
N GLY A 48 -12.92 -0.26 5.91
CA GLY A 48 -11.98 -1.04 5.11
C GLY A 48 -12.05 -0.83 3.60
N HIS A 49 -11.38 -1.71 2.86
CA HIS A 49 -11.37 -1.71 1.40
C HIS A 49 -12.73 -2.23 0.89
N PHE A 50 -13.49 -1.34 0.25
CA PHE A 50 -14.89 -1.63 -0.02
C PHE A 50 -15.19 -1.86 -1.50
N ALA A 51 -14.98 -0.82 -2.33
CA ALA A 51 -15.37 -0.88 -3.75
C ALA A 51 -14.66 -2.00 -4.53
N SER A 52 -13.41 -2.28 -4.19
CA SER A 52 -12.62 -3.37 -4.82
C SER A 52 -13.16 -4.75 -4.47
N GLY A 53 -13.56 -4.96 -3.20
CA GLY A 53 -14.20 -6.20 -2.75
C GLY A 53 -15.54 -6.47 -3.46
N LEU A 54 -16.36 -5.42 -3.67
CA LEU A 54 -17.63 -5.53 -4.40
C LEU A 54 -17.43 -5.94 -5.86
N GLY A 55 -16.35 -5.45 -6.50
CA GLY A 55 -16.00 -5.79 -7.87
C GLY A 55 -15.51 -7.23 -8.05
N ALA A 56 -15.03 -7.89 -6.98
CA ALA A 56 -14.41 -9.21 -7.03
C ALA A 56 -15.31 -10.36 -6.54
N VAL A 57 -16.59 -10.11 -6.26
CA VAL A 57 -17.51 -11.11 -5.67
C VAL A 57 -17.67 -12.32 -6.58
N GLU A 58 -18.07 -12.14 -7.84
CA GLU A 58 -18.30 -13.23 -8.77
C GLU A 58 -17.03 -14.01 -9.08
N LEU A 59 -15.90 -13.31 -9.24
CA LEU A 59 -14.60 -13.94 -9.43
C LEU A 59 -14.25 -14.82 -8.23
N THR A 60 -14.41 -14.33 -7.00
CA THR A 60 -14.10 -15.07 -5.78
C THR A 60 -14.94 -16.34 -5.66
N VAL A 61 -16.25 -16.25 -5.91
CA VAL A 61 -17.16 -17.39 -5.91
C VAL A 61 -16.75 -18.41 -6.97
N ALA A 62 -16.46 -17.96 -8.21
CA ALA A 62 -16.07 -18.84 -9.30
C ALA A 62 -14.74 -19.56 -9.02
N LEU A 63 -13.76 -18.86 -8.43
CA LEU A 63 -12.46 -19.44 -8.08
C LEU A 63 -12.61 -20.54 -7.03
N HIS A 64 -13.29 -20.29 -5.92
CA HIS A 64 -13.50 -21.29 -4.87
C HIS A 64 -14.43 -22.44 -5.29
N TYR A 65 -15.31 -22.21 -6.28
CA TYR A 65 -16.15 -23.25 -6.86
C TYR A 65 -15.40 -24.20 -7.80
N VAL A 66 -14.37 -23.71 -8.51
CA VAL A 66 -13.63 -24.48 -9.52
C VAL A 66 -12.36 -25.10 -8.95
N TYR A 67 -11.59 -24.34 -8.17
CA TYR A 67 -10.31 -24.77 -7.61
C TYR A 67 -10.48 -25.36 -6.21
N LYS A 68 -9.72 -26.42 -5.93
CA LYS A 68 -9.76 -27.12 -4.64
C LYS A 68 -8.90 -26.43 -3.59
N THR A 69 -9.25 -25.17 -3.25
CA THR A 69 -8.57 -24.44 -2.17
C THR A 69 -8.87 -25.08 -0.80
N PRO A 70 -7.88 -25.19 0.12
CA PRO A 70 -6.52 -24.62 0.06
C PRO A 70 -5.49 -25.52 -0.65
N PHE A 71 -5.89 -26.71 -1.18
CA PHE A 71 -4.94 -27.57 -1.90
C PHE A 71 -4.39 -26.86 -3.16
N ASP A 72 -5.25 -26.27 -4.00
CA ASP A 72 -4.83 -25.42 -5.11
C ASP A 72 -4.42 -24.04 -4.55
N ASN A 73 -3.30 -23.49 -5.06
CA ASN A 73 -2.80 -22.20 -4.65
C ASN A 73 -3.62 -21.06 -5.27
N LEU A 74 -4.21 -20.20 -4.44
CA LEU A 74 -4.87 -18.96 -4.87
C LEU A 74 -4.12 -17.77 -4.29
N VAL A 75 -3.44 -17.01 -5.15
CA VAL A 75 -2.60 -15.87 -4.77
C VAL A 75 -3.31 -14.57 -5.18
N TRP A 76 -3.66 -13.75 -4.20
CA TRP A 76 -4.22 -12.42 -4.41
C TRP A 76 -3.10 -11.38 -4.49
N ASP A 77 -3.09 -10.56 -5.54
CA ASP A 77 -2.21 -9.39 -5.60
C ASP A 77 -2.77 -8.25 -4.75
N VAL A 78 -1.94 -7.57 -3.97
CA VAL A 78 -2.34 -6.57 -2.95
C VAL A 78 -3.25 -7.18 -1.88
N GLY A 79 -4.34 -7.81 -2.27
CA GLY A 79 -5.31 -8.43 -1.39
C GLY A 79 -6.41 -7.52 -0.85
N HIS A 80 -6.47 -6.26 -1.29
CA HIS A 80 -7.54 -5.31 -0.89
C HIS A 80 -8.93 -5.72 -1.41
N GLN A 81 -9.01 -6.56 -2.44
CA GLN A 81 -10.24 -7.15 -2.99
C GLN A 81 -10.64 -8.47 -2.34
N ALA A 82 -9.87 -8.99 -1.37
CA ALA A 82 -10.02 -10.34 -0.83
C ALA A 82 -11.01 -10.47 0.35
N TYR A 83 -11.87 -9.49 0.62
CA TYR A 83 -12.88 -9.61 1.69
C TYR A 83 -13.92 -10.70 1.38
N PRO A 84 -14.45 -10.85 0.15
CA PRO A 84 -15.27 -12.01 -0.24
C PRO A 84 -14.56 -13.34 0.01
N HIS A 85 -13.25 -13.42 -0.26
CA HIS A 85 -12.43 -14.59 0.01
C HIS A 85 -12.42 -14.93 1.51
N LYS A 86 -12.20 -13.94 2.40
CA LYS A 86 -12.25 -14.16 3.85
C LYS A 86 -13.62 -14.67 4.32
N ILE A 87 -14.71 -14.11 3.78
CA ILE A 87 -16.09 -14.52 4.11
C ILE A 87 -16.35 -15.98 3.71
N LEU A 88 -15.88 -16.43 2.56
CA LEU A 88 -16.09 -17.78 2.02
C LEU A 88 -15.07 -18.82 2.53
N THR A 89 -14.17 -18.43 3.42
CA THR A 89 -13.10 -19.28 3.97
C THR A 89 -13.11 -19.35 5.49
N GLY A 90 -14.32 -19.46 6.08
CA GLY A 90 -14.53 -19.71 7.50
C GLY A 90 -14.32 -18.51 8.43
N ARG A 91 -14.22 -17.28 7.89
CA ARG A 91 -13.98 -16.06 8.69
C ARG A 91 -15.18 -15.10 8.71
N ARG A 92 -16.32 -15.55 8.20
CA ARG A 92 -17.55 -14.77 8.07
C ARG A 92 -17.99 -14.13 9.38
N ASP A 93 -17.99 -14.88 10.47
CA ASP A 93 -18.46 -14.43 11.78
C ASP A 93 -17.54 -13.39 12.44
N ARG A 94 -16.31 -13.25 11.94
CA ARG A 94 -15.30 -12.31 12.43
C ARG A 94 -15.04 -11.15 11.48
N ILE A 95 -15.69 -11.07 10.34
CA ILE A 95 -15.37 -10.10 9.29
C ILE A 95 -15.56 -8.64 9.75
N ASP A 96 -16.46 -8.38 10.70
CA ASP A 96 -16.66 -7.06 11.30
C ASP A 96 -15.53 -6.62 12.25
N THR A 97 -14.57 -7.51 12.55
CA THR A 97 -13.35 -7.20 13.31
C THR A 97 -12.16 -6.84 12.42
N ILE A 98 -12.33 -6.87 11.09
CA ILE A 98 -11.25 -6.60 10.14
C ILE A 98 -10.64 -5.20 10.38
N ARG A 99 -9.30 -5.09 10.30
CA ARG A 99 -8.53 -3.86 10.54
C ARG A 99 -8.54 -3.37 12.00
N GLN A 100 -9.16 -4.08 12.91
CA GLN A 100 -9.17 -3.75 14.33
C GLN A 100 -8.09 -4.54 15.07
N LYS A 101 -7.64 -4.02 16.19
CA LYS A 101 -6.70 -4.71 17.07
C LYS A 101 -7.23 -6.08 17.47
N ASN A 102 -6.40 -7.11 17.36
CA ASN A 102 -6.76 -8.52 17.61
C ASN A 102 -7.90 -9.07 16.70
N GLY A 103 -8.30 -8.33 15.70
CA GLY A 103 -9.26 -8.74 14.68
C GLY A 103 -8.60 -9.38 13.46
N LEU A 104 -9.37 -9.52 12.37
CA LEU A 104 -8.86 -10.01 11.11
C LEU A 104 -7.92 -9.01 10.45
N HIS A 105 -6.85 -9.52 9.83
CA HIS A 105 -5.93 -8.73 9.03
C HIS A 105 -6.63 -8.07 7.84
N PRO A 106 -6.21 -6.85 7.44
CA PRO A 106 -6.82 -6.11 6.32
C PRO A 106 -6.63 -6.79 4.97
N PHE A 107 -5.60 -7.62 4.85
CA PHE A 107 -5.22 -8.37 3.64
C PHE A 107 -5.12 -9.86 3.95
N PRO A 108 -5.04 -10.77 2.95
CA PRO A 108 -4.67 -12.16 3.18
C PRO A 108 -3.39 -12.29 3.99
N TRP A 109 -3.43 -13.17 5.00
CA TRP A 109 -2.33 -13.35 5.94
C TRP A 109 -2.16 -14.83 6.29
N ARG A 110 -0.97 -15.39 5.99
CA ARG A 110 -0.71 -16.84 6.09
C ARG A 110 -0.97 -17.44 7.47
N GLU A 111 -0.69 -16.68 8.53
CA GLU A 111 -0.91 -17.14 9.91
C GLU A 111 -2.39 -17.03 10.34
N GLU A 112 -3.22 -16.31 9.58
CA GLU A 112 -4.64 -16.15 9.86
C GLU A 112 -5.48 -17.33 9.33
N SER A 113 -5.09 -17.89 8.17
CA SER A 113 -5.88 -18.94 7.50
C SER A 113 -5.03 -19.76 6.53
N GLU A 114 -5.27 -21.08 6.49
CA GLU A 114 -4.67 -21.99 5.50
C GLU A 114 -5.03 -21.64 4.05
N TYR A 115 -6.10 -20.87 3.84
CA TYR A 115 -6.50 -20.38 2.52
C TYR A 115 -5.70 -19.15 2.06
N ASP A 116 -4.98 -18.49 2.94
CA ASP A 116 -4.15 -17.32 2.65
C ASP A 116 -2.71 -17.79 2.35
N ILE A 117 -2.46 -18.26 1.14
CA ILE A 117 -1.20 -18.90 0.72
C ILE A 117 -0.01 -17.93 0.78
N LEU A 118 -0.25 -16.63 0.58
CA LEU A 118 0.76 -15.57 0.66
C LEU A 118 0.22 -14.41 1.50
N SER A 119 1.02 -13.94 2.47
CA SER A 119 0.74 -12.66 3.14
C SER A 119 1.03 -11.54 2.17
N VAL A 120 0.05 -10.66 1.95
CA VAL A 120 0.12 -9.61 0.92
C VAL A 120 -0.26 -8.25 1.49
N GLY A 121 -0.11 -7.20 0.70
CA GLY A 121 -0.41 -5.81 1.06
C GLY A 121 0.20 -4.85 0.05
N HIS A 122 1.41 -5.15 -0.46
CA HIS A 122 2.02 -4.47 -1.59
C HIS A 122 1.64 -5.15 -2.90
N SER A 123 1.55 -4.38 -3.98
CA SER A 123 1.14 -4.86 -5.30
C SER A 123 2.23 -5.63 -6.05
N SER A 124 1.81 -6.29 -7.13
CA SER A 124 2.68 -6.77 -8.22
C SER A 124 3.60 -7.94 -7.85
N THR A 125 3.32 -8.64 -6.74
CA THR A 125 4.11 -9.77 -6.25
C THR A 125 3.50 -11.12 -6.56
N SER A 126 2.21 -11.16 -6.92
CA SER A 126 1.44 -12.40 -7.06
C SER A 126 1.97 -13.32 -8.13
N ILE A 127 2.34 -12.79 -9.30
CA ILE A 127 2.82 -13.60 -10.43
C ILE A 127 4.16 -14.24 -10.09
N SER A 128 5.11 -13.49 -9.51
CA SER A 128 6.41 -14.01 -9.07
C SER A 128 6.27 -15.12 -8.03
N ALA A 129 5.46 -14.87 -6.99
CA ALA A 129 5.21 -15.85 -5.93
C ALA A 129 4.50 -17.10 -6.49
N GLY A 130 3.47 -16.89 -7.32
CA GLY A 130 2.74 -17.99 -7.96
C GLY A 130 3.60 -18.81 -8.92
N LEU A 131 4.48 -18.18 -9.68
CA LEU A 131 5.46 -18.87 -10.53
C LEU A 131 6.35 -19.80 -9.70
N GLY A 132 6.90 -19.30 -8.59
CA GLY A 132 7.69 -20.13 -7.68
C GLY A 132 6.90 -21.31 -7.11
N MET A 133 5.63 -21.10 -6.73
CA MET A 133 4.74 -22.15 -6.22
C MET A 133 4.40 -23.18 -7.31
N ALA A 134 4.15 -22.74 -8.54
CA ALA A 134 3.84 -23.63 -9.66
C ALA A 134 5.03 -24.53 -10.01
N ILE A 135 6.24 -23.97 -10.10
CA ILE A 135 7.47 -24.73 -10.33
C ILE A 135 7.73 -25.73 -9.18
N ALA A 136 7.52 -25.33 -7.93
CA ALA A 136 7.67 -26.20 -6.78
C ALA A 136 6.70 -27.40 -6.85
N ALA A 137 5.43 -27.14 -7.16
CA ALA A 137 4.40 -28.18 -7.31
C ALA A 137 4.75 -29.16 -8.45
N GLU A 138 5.30 -28.65 -9.56
CA GLU A 138 5.75 -29.49 -10.68
C GLU A 138 6.92 -30.40 -10.30
N LYS A 139 7.94 -29.84 -9.63
CA LYS A 139 9.10 -30.61 -9.13
C LYS A 139 8.70 -31.71 -8.16
N GLU A 140 7.74 -31.44 -7.31
CA GLU A 140 7.15 -32.40 -6.37
C GLU A 140 6.12 -33.34 -7.02
N LYS A 141 5.87 -33.21 -8.33
CA LYS A 141 4.89 -33.98 -9.10
C LYS A 141 3.47 -33.90 -8.48
N GLN A 142 3.13 -32.79 -7.88
CA GLN A 142 1.81 -32.53 -7.34
C GLN A 142 0.87 -32.07 -8.45
N ASN A 143 -0.37 -32.56 -8.44
CA ASN A 143 -1.40 -32.04 -9.34
C ASN A 143 -2.10 -30.82 -8.73
N ARG A 144 -1.30 -29.89 -8.19
CA ARG A 144 -1.73 -28.64 -7.57
C ARG A 144 -1.74 -27.55 -8.62
N LYS A 145 -2.85 -26.83 -8.73
CA LYS A 145 -2.97 -25.67 -9.62
C LYS A 145 -2.55 -24.40 -8.90
N THR A 146 -1.98 -23.46 -9.64
CA THR A 146 -1.61 -22.14 -9.10
C THR A 146 -2.33 -21.07 -9.91
N VAL A 147 -3.09 -20.22 -9.21
CA VAL A 147 -3.88 -19.12 -9.77
C VAL A 147 -3.45 -17.82 -9.10
N CYS A 148 -3.06 -16.83 -9.90
CA CYS A 148 -2.69 -15.50 -9.47
C CYS A 148 -3.75 -14.51 -9.95
N VAL A 149 -4.31 -13.72 -9.05
CA VAL A 149 -5.26 -12.65 -9.39
C VAL A 149 -4.57 -11.32 -9.23
N ILE A 150 -4.43 -10.57 -10.32
CA ILE A 150 -3.77 -9.27 -10.35
C ILE A 150 -4.69 -8.21 -10.95
N GLY A 151 -4.65 -6.98 -10.42
CA GLY A 151 -5.39 -5.84 -10.97
C GLY A 151 -4.63 -5.14 -12.09
N ASP A 152 -5.36 -4.39 -12.90
CA ASP A 152 -4.88 -3.59 -14.03
C ASP A 152 -3.83 -2.53 -13.65
N GLY A 153 -3.98 -1.88 -12.48
CA GLY A 153 -2.93 -1.01 -11.95
C GLY A 153 -1.67 -1.76 -11.52
N ALA A 154 -1.82 -2.93 -10.89
CA ALA A 154 -0.71 -3.70 -10.35
C ALA A 154 0.13 -4.41 -11.44
N ILE A 155 -0.47 -4.78 -12.57
CA ILE A 155 0.23 -5.45 -13.68
C ILE A 155 1.21 -4.51 -14.40
N THR A 156 1.09 -3.19 -14.22
CA THR A 156 1.97 -2.19 -14.86
C THR A 156 3.34 -2.08 -14.21
N ALA A 157 3.55 -2.67 -13.03
CA ALA A 157 4.84 -2.61 -12.33
C ALA A 157 5.91 -3.52 -12.97
N GLY A 158 7.16 -3.11 -12.90
CA GLY A 158 8.29 -3.84 -13.49
C GLY A 158 8.36 -5.29 -13.05
N MET A 159 8.18 -5.58 -11.75
CA MET A 159 8.20 -6.95 -11.21
C MET A 159 7.15 -7.87 -11.86
N ALA A 160 5.96 -7.35 -12.21
CA ALA A 160 4.95 -8.13 -12.91
C ALA A 160 5.41 -8.52 -14.31
N PHE A 161 6.06 -7.60 -15.05
CA PHE A 161 6.66 -7.89 -16.36
C PHE A 161 7.82 -8.88 -16.27
N GLU A 162 8.73 -8.71 -15.30
CA GLU A 162 9.83 -9.65 -15.04
C GLU A 162 9.29 -11.06 -14.78
N ALA A 163 8.24 -11.17 -13.96
CA ALA A 163 7.60 -12.44 -13.64
C ALA A 163 6.91 -13.08 -14.86
N MET A 164 6.21 -12.29 -15.68
CA MET A 164 5.58 -12.78 -16.91
C MET A 164 6.64 -13.24 -17.92
N ASN A 165 7.70 -12.48 -18.13
CA ASN A 165 8.81 -12.87 -18.98
C ASN A 165 9.44 -14.21 -18.56
N HIS A 166 9.68 -14.38 -17.25
CA HIS A 166 10.22 -15.64 -16.72
C HIS A 166 9.20 -16.80 -16.79
N ALA A 167 7.92 -16.52 -16.53
CA ALA A 167 6.87 -17.54 -16.62
C ALA A 167 6.68 -18.07 -18.04
N GLY A 168 6.83 -17.21 -19.06
CA GLY A 168 6.78 -17.62 -20.46
C GLY A 168 7.92 -18.55 -20.85
N ASP A 169 9.15 -18.27 -20.39
CA ASP A 169 10.33 -19.11 -20.63
C ASP A 169 10.26 -20.45 -19.86
N ALA A 170 9.92 -20.39 -18.57
CA ALA A 170 9.81 -21.59 -17.72
C ALA A 170 8.59 -22.46 -18.03
N ALA A 171 7.56 -21.90 -18.63
CA ALA A 171 6.32 -22.53 -19.09
C ALA A 171 5.61 -23.46 -18.08
N PRO A 172 5.48 -23.12 -16.78
CA PRO A 172 4.79 -23.95 -15.80
C PRO A 172 3.26 -23.90 -15.98
N ASP A 173 2.57 -24.90 -15.45
CA ASP A 173 1.11 -24.94 -15.40
C ASP A 173 0.58 -23.92 -14.39
N MET A 174 0.37 -22.67 -14.80
CA MET A 174 -0.18 -21.60 -13.95
C MET A 174 -1.22 -20.76 -14.68
N LEU A 175 -2.09 -20.10 -13.92
CA LEU A 175 -3.08 -19.17 -14.43
C LEU A 175 -2.85 -17.79 -13.81
N VAL A 176 -2.70 -16.78 -14.66
CA VAL A 176 -2.77 -15.37 -14.29
C VAL A 176 -4.14 -14.84 -14.69
N ILE A 177 -4.86 -14.23 -13.74
CA ILE A 177 -6.15 -13.57 -14.00
C ILE A 177 -5.94 -12.08 -13.85
N LEU A 178 -6.08 -11.35 -14.94
CA LEU A 178 -6.15 -9.89 -14.93
C LEU A 178 -7.58 -9.47 -14.61
N ASN A 179 -7.77 -8.88 -13.45
CA ASN A 179 -9.03 -8.26 -13.04
C ASN A 179 -9.00 -6.77 -13.45
N ASP A 180 -9.49 -6.49 -14.64
CA ASP A 180 -9.48 -5.16 -15.24
C ASP A 180 -10.78 -4.43 -14.88
N ASN A 181 -10.63 -3.28 -14.21
CA ASN A 181 -11.74 -2.39 -13.88
C ASN A 181 -11.42 -0.92 -14.21
N GLU A 182 -10.38 -0.70 -15.04
CA GLU A 182 -9.88 0.60 -15.50
C GLU A 182 -9.40 1.53 -14.38
N MET A 183 -9.16 0.99 -13.16
CA MET A 183 -8.82 1.80 -11.98
C MET A 183 -7.83 1.12 -11.05
N SER A 184 -6.84 1.89 -10.61
CA SER A 184 -6.07 1.60 -9.38
C SER A 184 -6.76 2.22 -8.14
N ILE A 185 -6.09 3.03 -7.35
CA ILE A 185 -6.73 3.91 -6.36
C ILE A 185 -7.45 5.05 -7.08
N SER A 186 -6.78 5.70 -8.04
CA SER A 186 -7.32 6.66 -9.01
C SER A 186 -7.47 6.01 -10.40
N GLU A 187 -7.82 6.80 -11.40
CA GLU A 187 -7.77 6.36 -12.80
C GLU A 187 -6.36 5.91 -13.17
N ASN A 188 -6.26 4.80 -13.87
CA ASN A 188 -4.98 4.27 -14.29
C ASN A 188 -4.29 5.19 -15.30
N VAL A 189 -2.97 5.27 -15.20
CA VAL A 189 -2.12 6.03 -16.12
C VAL A 189 -1.17 5.10 -16.89
N GLY A 190 -0.67 5.60 -18.03
CA GLY A 190 0.35 4.93 -18.83
C GLY A 190 -0.16 4.21 -20.08
N ALA A 191 0.80 3.89 -20.98
CA ALA A 191 0.50 3.36 -22.31
C ALA A 191 -0.15 1.98 -22.27
N LEU A 192 0.21 1.13 -21.31
CA LEU A 192 -0.42 -0.20 -21.17
C LEU A 192 -1.89 -0.10 -20.84
N ASN A 193 -2.25 0.83 -19.94
CA ASN A 193 -3.65 1.06 -19.61
C ASN A 193 -4.45 1.56 -20.83
N ASN A 194 -3.88 2.52 -21.59
CA ASN A 194 -4.48 2.98 -22.83
C ASN A 194 -4.65 1.83 -23.83
N HIS A 195 -3.68 0.92 -23.91
CA HIS A 195 -3.78 -0.28 -24.73
C HIS A 195 -4.94 -1.17 -24.29
N LEU A 196 -5.05 -1.51 -23.01
CA LEU A 196 -6.15 -2.29 -22.45
C LEU A 196 -7.52 -1.61 -22.71
N ALA A 197 -7.62 -0.29 -22.50
CA ALA A 197 -8.85 0.47 -22.78
C ALA A 197 -9.23 0.45 -24.27
N HIS A 198 -8.25 0.53 -25.20
CA HIS A 198 -8.52 0.38 -26.63
C HIS A 198 -9.07 -1.01 -27.01
N LEU A 199 -8.63 -2.07 -26.31
CA LEU A 199 -9.16 -3.41 -26.50
C LEU A 199 -10.67 -3.49 -26.20
N LEU A 200 -11.12 -2.67 -25.24
CA LEU A 200 -12.50 -2.63 -24.76
C LEU A 200 -13.41 -1.77 -25.63
N SER A 201 -12.87 -0.70 -26.23
CA SER A 201 -13.63 0.22 -27.09
C SER A 201 -13.85 -0.31 -28.52
N GLY A 202 -13.16 -1.41 -28.90
CA GLY A 202 -13.24 -1.99 -30.24
C GLY A 202 -14.61 -2.61 -30.56
N LYS A 203 -15.02 -2.54 -31.83
CA LYS A 203 -16.28 -3.15 -32.34
C LYS A 203 -16.43 -4.65 -32.01
N LEU A 204 -15.32 -5.33 -31.72
CA LEU A 204 -15.31 -6.77 -31.36
C LEU A 204 -15.98 -7.00 -30.01
N TYR A 205 -15.71 -6.13 -29.01
CA TYR A 205 -16.30 -6.24 -27.66
C TYR A 205 -17.82 -5.99 -27.67
N THR A 206 -18.28 -4.98 -28.41
CA THR A 206 -19.73 -4.72 -28.57
C THR A 206 -20.46 -5.86 -29.24
N THR A 207 -19.84 -6.51 -30.23
CA THR A 207 -20.40 -7.68 -30.93
C THR A 207 -20.45 -8.91 -30.00
N LEU A 208 -19.44 -9.13 -29.17
CA LEU A 208 -19.41 -10.22 -28.17
C LEU A 208 -20.42 -10.00 -27.04
N ARG A 209 -20.59 -8.76 -26.58
CA ARG A 209 -21.58 -8.38 -25.54
C ARG A 209 -23.02 -8.55 -26.04
N GLU A 210 -23.29 -8.21 -27.30
CA GLU A 210 -24.63 -8.33 -27.89
C GLU A 210 -24.93 -9.74 -28.43
N GLY A 211 -23.89 -10.45 -28.89
CA GLY A 211 -24.00 -11.82 -29.44
C GLY A 211 -23.89 -12.93 -28.40
N GLY A 212 -23.28 -12.67 -27.24
CA GLY A 212 -22.93 -13.68 -26.23
C GLY A 212 -24.12 -14.44 -25.63
N LYS A 213 -25.33 -13.91 -25.68
CA LYS A 213 -26.55 -14.65 -25.23
C LYS A 213 -26.95 -15.80 -26.12
N LYS A 214 -26.42 -15.90 -27.36
CA LYS A 214 -26.78 -16.94 -28.34
C LYS A 214 -25.66 -17.89 -28.75
N VAL A 215 -24.37 -17.58 -28.47
CA VAL A 215 -23.24 -18.32 -29.07
C VAL A 215 -22.63 -19.36 -28.13
N PHE A 216 -22.76 -19.21 -26.81
CA PHE A 216 -22.08 -20.11 -25.86
C PHE A 216 -22.77 -21.45 -25.60
N SER A 217 -23.95 -21.72 -26.14
CA SER A 217 -24.64 -23.01 -25.95
C SER A 217 -24.16 -24.13 -26.88
N ASN A 218 -23.39 -23.83 -27.96
CA ASN A 218 -22.97 -24.81 -28.96
C ASN A 218 -21.57 -24.51 -29.53
N LEU A 219 -20.51 -24.44 -28.70
CA LEU A 219 -19.14 -24.30 -29.20
C LEU A 219 -18.54 -25.68 -29.59
N PRO A 220 -18.01 -25.83 -30.81
CA PRO A 220 -17.15 -26.95 -31.17
C PRO A 220 -15.80 -26.86 -30.44
N PRO A 221 -15.04 -27.96 -30.31
CA PRO A 221 -13.79 -27.98 -29.57
C PRO A 221 -12.81 -26.91 -30.09
N ILE A 222 -12.23 -26.19 -29.19
CA ILE A 222 -11.37 -24.98 -29.31
C ILE A 222 -10.34 -25.08 -30.49
N LYS A 223 -9.87 -26.27 -30.86
CA LYS A 223 -8.92 -26.49 -31.98
C LYS A 223 -9.42 -26.03 -33.34
N GLU A 224 -10.71 -26.11 -33.64
CA GLU A 224 -11.25 -25.69 -34.94
C GLU A 224 -11.51 -24.16 -34.99
N LEU A 225 -11.79 -23.55 -33.86
CA LEU A 225 -11.96 -22.08 -33.78
C LEU A 225 -10.61 -21.36 -34.00
N LEU A 226 -9.54 -21.86 -33.40
CA LEU A 226 -8.18 -21.32 -33.58
C LEU A 226 -7.71 -21.44 -35.06
N LYS A 227 -7.99 -22.51 -35.74
CA LYS A 227 -7.59 -22.73 -37.15
C LYS A 227 -8.29 -21.82 -38.15
N LYS A 228 -9.56 -21.46 -37.91
CA LYS A 228 -10.32 -20.53 -38.77
C LYS A 228 -9.99 -19.04 -38.51
N THR A 229 -9.44 -18.72 -37.35
CA THR A 229 -9.07 -17.35 -36.97
C THR A 229 -7.71 -16.96 -37.55
N GLU A 230 -6.79 -17.92 -37.71
CA GLU A 230 -5.42 -17.69 -38.25
C GLU A 230 -5.42 -17.20 -39.73
N GLU A 231 -6.41 -17.57 -40.53
CA GLU A 231 -6.45 -17.16 -41.94
C GLU A 231 -7.08 -15.78 -42.21
N HIS A 232 -7.81 -15.18 -41.23
CA HIS A 232 -8.52 -13.92 -41.44
C HIS A 232 -7.90 -12.69 -40.74
N ILE A 233 -6.83 -12.82 -39.96
CA ILE A 233 -6.30 -11.78 -39.09
C ILE A 233 -4.88 -11.31 -39.48
N LYS A 234 -4.46 -11.40 -40.71
CA LYS A 234 -3.20 -10.78 -41.17
C LYS A 234 -3.26 -9.26 -41.31
N GLY A 235 -4.00 -8.56 -40.49
CA GLY A 235 -4.12 -7.09 -40.55
C GLY A 235 -4.75 -6.41 -39.36
N MET A 236 -5.17 -7.13 -38.32
CA MET A 236 -5.73 -6.52 -37.09
C MET A 236 -4.83 -6.83 -35.91
N VAL A 237 -4.43 -5.80 -35.16
CA VAL A 237 -3.77 -5.94 -33.84
C VAL A 237 -4.77 -6.61 -32.90
N VAL A 238 -4.52 -7.87 -32.56
CA VAL A 238 -5.36 -8.64 -31.63
C VAL A 238 -5.00 -8.23 -30.20
N PRO A 239 -5.99 -8.08 -29.33
CA PRO A 239 -5.82 -7.64 -27.93
C PRO A 239 -4.79 -8.40 -27.09
N GLY A 240 -4.60 -9.68 -27.37
CA GLY A 240 -3.75 -10.57 -26.61
C GLY A 240 -2.28 -10.59 -26.99
N THR A 241 -1.88 -9.94 -28.08
CA THR A 241 -0.55 -10.15 -28.70
C THR A 241 0.62 -9.97 -27.75
N MET A 242 0.60 -8.96 -26.86
CA MET A 242 1.67 -8.76 -25.91
C MET A 242 1.84 -9.93 -24.93
N PHE A 243 0.76 -10.46 -24.39
CA PHE A 243 0.81 -11.59 -23.47
C PHE A 243 1.15 -12.90 -24.20
N GLU A 244 0.69 -13.04 -25.44
CA GLU A 244 1.01 -14.19 -26.31
C GLU A 244 2.49 -14.19 -26.72
N GLU A 245 3.06 -13.04 -27.05
CA GLU A 245 4.50 -12.88 -27.31
C GLU A 245 5.36 -13.19 -26.07
N LEU A 246 4.81 -12.96 -24.87
CA LEU A 246 5.44 -13.40 -23.61
C LEU A 246 5.22 -14.89 -23.32
N GLY A 247 4.60 -15.67 -24.21
CA GLY A 247 4.41 -17.12 -24.09
C GLY A 247 3.16 -17.56 -23.33
N PHE A 248 2.23 -16.65 -23.01
CA PHE A 248 0.96 -17.00 -22.37
C PHE A 248 -0.12 -17.37 -23.39
N ASN A 249 -0.96 -18.34 -23.07
CA ASN A 249 -2.20 -18.57 -23.78
C ASN A 249 -3.25 -17.57 -23.26
N TYR A 250 -3.53 -16.51 -24.04
CA TYR A 250 -4.45 -15.45 -23.68
C TYR A 250 -5.90 -15.79 -24.00
N ILE A 251 -6.78 -15.58 -23.01
CA ILE A 251 -8.23 -15.74 -23.12
C ILE A 251 -8.91 -14.50 -22.55
N GLY A 252 -9.77 -13.89 -23.33
CA GLY A 252 -10.54 -12.72 -22.89
C GLY A 252 -10.70 -11.63 -23.96
N PRO A 253 -11.29 -10.48 -23.59
CA PRO A 253 -11.90 -10.19 -22.29
C PRO A 253 -13.21 -10.92 -22.04
N VAL A 254 -13.47 -11.33 -20.79
CA VAL A 254 -14.68 -12.03 -20.34
C VAL A 254 -15.41 -11.15 -19.31
N ASP A 255 -16.74 -11.17 -19.31
CA ASP A 255 -17.54 -10.47 -18.29
C ASP A 255 -17.28 -11.09 -16.90
N GLY A 256 -16.60 -10.32 -16.03
CA GLY A 256 -16.26 -10.71 -14.68
C GLY A 256 -17.45 -10.74 -13.70
N HIS A 257 -18.62 -10.26 -14.13
CA HIS A 257 -19.86 -10.27 -13.34
C HIS A 257 -20.85 -11.39 -13.72
N ASP A 258 -20.51 -12.21 -14.71
CA ASP A 258 -21.25 -13.44 -15.00
C ASP A 258 -20.56 -14.64 -14.33
N VAL A 259 -20.95 -14.96 -13.09
CA VAL A 259 -20.37 -16.07 -12.32
C VAL A 259 -20.53 -17.41 -13.00
N VAL A 260 -21.61 -17.62 -13.78
CA VAL A 260 -21.88 -18.88 -14.47
C VAL A 260 -20.93 -19.06 -15.67
N ALA A 261 -20.70 -17.98 -16.42
CA ALA A 261 -19.72 -17.95 -17.52
C ALA A 261 -18.28 -18.09 -16.98
N LEU A 262 -17.94 -17.38 -15.88
CA LEU A 262 -16.63 -17.51 -15.23
C LEU A 262 -16.35 -18.94 -14.78
N VAL A 263 -17.29 -19.60 -14.11
CA VAL A 263 -17.16 -21.02 -13.69
C VAL A 263 -16.91 -21.92 -14.90
N GLN A 264 -17.62 -21.71 -16.02
CA GLN A 264 -17.42 -22.52 -17.21
C GLN A 264 -16.04 -22.26 -17.84
N THR A 265 -15.64 -21.00 -17.93
CA THR A 265 -14.32 -20.60 -18.48
C THR A 265 -13.19 -21.18 -17.64
N LEU A 266 -13.23 -21.01 -16.32
CA LEU A 266 -12.22 -21.54 -15.41
C LEU A 266 -12.14 -23.06 -15.43
N LYS A 267 -13.28 -23.77 -15.53
CA LYS A 267 -13.30 -25.23 -15.69
C LYS A 267 -12.61 -25.67 -16.98
N ASN A 268 -12.84 -24.97 -18.09
CA ASN A 268 -12.22 -25.27 -19.38
C ASN A 268 -10.70 -24.98 -19.37
N MET A 269 -10.27 -23.96 -18.62
CA MET A 269 -8.86 -23.56 -18.53
C MET A 269 -8.05 -24.42 -17.55
N ARG A 270 -8.69 -24.98 -16.52
CA ARG A 270 -8.01 -25.65 -15.40
C ARG A 270 -7.02 -26.75 -15.84
N ASP A 271 -7.35 -27.47 -16.89
CA ASP A 271 -6.57 -28.64 -17.36
C ASP A 271 -5.64 -28.29 -18.52
N LEU A 272 -5.62 -27.05 -18.99
CA LEU A 272 -4.69 -26.57 -19.99
C LEU A 272 -3.25 -26.58 -19.44
N LYS A 273 -2.29 -26.79 -20.34
CA LYS A 273 -0.86 -26.85 -20.01
C LYS A 273 -0.15 -25.55 -20.35
N GLY A 274 0.92 -25.27 -19.60
CA GLY A 274 1.70 -24.04 -19.72
C GLY A 274 1.01 -22.82 -19.11
N PRO A 275 1.62 -21.64 -19.23
CA PRO A 275 1.10 -20.42 -18.62
C PRO A 275 -0.16 -19.93 -19.34
N GLN A 276 -1.22 -19.72 -18.57
CA GLN A 276 -2.51 -19.23 -19.04
C GLN A 276 -2.73 -17.80 -18.56
N PHE A 277 -3.37 -16.98 -19.39
CA PHE A 277 -3.73 -15.61 -19.04
C PHE A 277 -5.23 -15.38 -19.30
N LEU A 278 -6.00 -15.14 -18.25
CA LEU A 278 -7.42 -14.82 -18.34
C LEU A 278 -7.63 -13.33 -18.06
N HIS A 279 -8.15 -12.59 -19.03
CA HIS A 279 -8.55 -11.21 -18.88
C HIS A 279 -10.04 -11.13 -18.59
N ILE A 280 -10.41 -10.61 -17.42
CA ILE A 280 -11.80 -10.37 -17.03
C ILE A 280 -12.07 -8.88 -16.83
N MET A 281 -13.29 -8.49 -17.21
CA MET A 281 -13.78 -7.12 -17.04
C MET A 281 -14.70 -7.04 -15.83
N THR A 282 -14.39 -6.17 -14.89
CA THR A 282 -15.23 -5.93 -13.72
C THR A 282 -15.53 -4.45 -13.54
N LYS A 283 -16.41 -4.13 -12.62
CA LYS A 283 -16.72 -2.77 -12.23
C LYS A 283 -16.49 -2.59 -10.73
N LYS A 284 -15.60 -1.68 -10.38
CA LYS A 284 -15.31 -1.32 -9.00
C LYS A 284 -16.57 -0.77 -8.33
N GLY A 285 -16.91 -1.24 -7.13
CA GLY A 285 -18.15 -0.83 -6.43
C GLY A 285 -19.44 -1.51 -6.91
N ARG A 286 -19.37 -2.53 -7.76
CA ARG A 286 -20.51 -3.23 -8.37
C ARG A 286 -21.63 -3.55 -7.37
N GLY A 287 -22.86 -3.14 -7.72
CA GLY A 287 -24.08 -3.39 -6.94
C GLY A 287 -24.30 -2.40 -5.78
N TYR A 288 -23.48 -1.35 -5.66
CA TYR A 288 -23.70 -0.24 -4.73
C TYR A 288 -23.48 1.10 -5.47
N GLU A 289 -24.56 1.76 -5.84
CA GLU A 289 -24.56 2.92 -6.72
C GLU A 289 -23.58 4.04 -6.32
N PRO A 290 -23.43 4.44 -5.02
CA PRO A 290 -22.45 5.45 -4.64
C PRO A 290 -21.01 5.06 -4.96
N ALA A 291 -20.65 3.78 -4.72
CA ALA A 291 -19.31 3.28 -5.00
C ALA A 291 -19.05 3.08 -6.50
N GLU A 292 -20.08 2.80 -7.29
CA GLU A 292 -19.98 2.74 -8.75
C GLU A 292 -19.78 4.14 -9.39
N LYS A 293 -20.35 5.20 -8.77
CA LYS A 293 -20.24 6.58 -9.25
C LYS A 293 -18.95 7.27 -8.82
N ASP A 294 -18.46 6.96 -7.63
CA ASP A 294 -17.22 7.52 -7.06
C ASP A 294 -16.36 6.42 -6.41
N PRO A 295 -15.75 5.55 -7.23
CA PRO A 295 -14.95 4.45 -6.73
C PRO A 295 -13.67 4.88 -5.99
N ILE A 296 -13.25 6.13 -6.14
CA ILE A 296 -12.09 6.70 -5.45
C ILE A 296 -12.43 6.93 -3.98
N SER A 297 -13.46 7.71 -3.68
CA SER A 297 -13.90 7.97 -2.30
C SER A 297 -14.36 6.70 -1.58
N TRP A 298 -14.88 5.72 -2.33
CA TRP A 298 -15.34 4.43 -1.81
C TRP A 298 -14.28 3.32 -1.87
N HIS A 299 -13.03 3.62 -2.19
CA HIS A 299 -11.95 2.63 -2.22
C HIS A 299 -11.66 2.06 -0.83
N ALA A 300 -11.39 2.93 0.14
CA ALA A 300 -11.20 2.59 1.55
C ALA A 300 -12.07 3.51 2.41
N VAL A 301 -13.06 2.94 3.09
CA VAL A 301 -14.10 3.71 3.76
C VAL A 301 -13.96 3.64 5.29
N PRO A 302 -14.33 4.71 6.02
CA PRO A 302 -14.56 4.64 7.46
C PRO A 302 -15.84 3.83 7.76
N LYS A 303 -16.17 3.65 9.03
CA LYS A 303 -17.48 3.10 9.43
C LYS A 303 -18.58 4.02 8.88
N PHE A 304 -19.60 3.44 8.25
CA PHE A 304 -20.72 4.18 7.67
C PHE A 304 -22.01 3.36 7.74
N ASP A 305 -23.16 4.02 7.59
CA ASP A 305 -24.45 3.36 7.42
C ASP A 305 -24.74 3.18 5.94
N PRO A 306 -24.79 1.95 5.41
CA PRO A 306 -25.03 1.70 3.99
C PRO A 306 -26.37 2.23 3.47
N SER A 307 -27.36 2.42 4.33
CA SER A 307 -28.68 2.93 3.95
C SER A 307 -28.70 4.42 3.65
N THR A 308 -27.68 5.18 4.10
CA THR A 308 -27.61 6.63 3.90
C THR A 308 -27.02 7.03 2.55
N PHE A 309 -26.35 6.09 1.84
CA PHE A 309 -25.65 6.34 0.58
C PHE A 309 -24.57 7.43 0.65
N THR A 310 -24.09 7.75 1.86
CA THR A 310 -23.11 8.82 2.11
C THR A 310 -22.04 8.34 3.08
N LEU A 311 -20.83 8.85 2.90
CA LEU A 311 -19.75 8.67 3.88
C LEU A 311 -19.88 9.72 5.00
N PRO A 312 -19.55 9.38 6.25
CA PRO A 312 -19.52 10.35 7.32
C PRO A 312 -18.45 11.41 7.03
N LYS A 313 -18.72 12.65 7.43
CA LYS A 313 -17.70 13.71 7.38
C LYS A 313 -16.56 13.37 8.32
N SER A 314 -15.32 13.70 7.91
CA SER A 314 -14.16 13.56 8.79
C SER A 314 -14.37 14.35 10.09
N LYS A 315 -14.00 13.74 11.21
CA LYS A 315 -13.98 14.40 12.52
C LYS A 315 -12.66 15.12 12.81
N GLU A 316 -11.73 15.12 11.85
CA GLU A 316 -10.45 15.78 12.00
C GLU A 316 -10.66 17.29 12.23
N THR A 317 -10.05 17.80 13.28
CA THR A 317 -10.19 19.20 13.73
C THR A 317 -9.11 20.13 13.16
N GLY A 318 -8.14 19.55 12.41
CA GLY A 318 -7.01 20.29 11.82
C GLY A 318 -6.60 19.74 10.47
N PRO A 319 -5.62 20.36 9.81
CA PRO A 319 -5.04 19.84 8.57
C PRO A 319 -4.23 18.58 8.86
N THR A 320 -4.37 17.57 7.96
CA THR A 320 -3.45 16.42 7.97
C THR A 320 -2.06 16.80 7.47
N PHE A 321 -1.03 16.02 7.82
CA PHE A 321 0.31 16.25 7.28
C PHE A 321 0.36 16.18 5.76
N SER A 322 -0.40 15.26 5.14
CA SER A 322 -0.54 15.21 3.67
C SER A 322 -1.15 16.50 3.10
N LYS A 323 -2.09 17.15 3.83
CA LYS A 323 -2.64 18.44 3.43
C LYS A 323 -1.62 19.57 3.58
N ILE A 324 -0.82 19.56 4.66
CA ILE A 324 0.29 20.52 4.84
C ILE A 324 1.28 20.42 3.68
N PHE A 325 1.64 19.20 3.29
CA PHE A 325 2.49 18.96 2.13
C PHE A 325 1.85 19.49 0.83
N GLY A 326 0.60 19.12 0.55
CA GLY A 326 -0.09 19.55 -0.69
C GLY A 326 -0.31 21.06 -0.78
N ASP A 327 -0.60 21.74 0.34
CA ASP A 327 -0.75 23.19 0.38
C ASP A 327 0.62 23.88 0.18
N TRP A 328 1.68 23.42 0.85
CA TRP A 328 3.04 23.90 0.67
C TRP A 328 3.52 23.69 -0.79
N LEU A 329 3.26 22.52 -1.37
CA LEU A 329 3.64 22.21 -2.75
C LEU A 329 3.02 23.19 -3.75
N CYS A 330 1.73 23.51 -3.59
CA CYS A 330 1.05 24.51 -4.42
C CYS A 330 1.57 25.94 -4.17
N GLU A 331 2.02 26.23 -2.97
CA GLU A 331 2.59 27.54 -2.63
C GLU A 331 3.96 27.73 -3.28
N GLU A 332 4.84 26.73 -3.18
CA GLU A 332 6.19 26.76 -3.75
C GLU A 332 6.18 26.80 -5.28
N ALA A 333 5.29 26.02 -5.91
CA ALA A 333 5.21 25.95 -7.38
C ALA A 333 4.73 27.25 -8.04
N LYS A 334 4.16 28.19 -7.31
CA LYS A 334 3.77 29.50 -7.87
C LYS A 334 4.98 30.35 -8.27
N ASP A 335 6.08 30.15 -7.56
CA ASP A 335 7.29 30.97 -7.67
C ASP A 335 8.45 30.21 -8.35
N ASP A 336 8.29 28.89 -8.60
CA ASP A 336 9.33 28.06 -9.20
C ASP A 336 8.76 27.08 -10.24
N ASP A 337 8.95 27.38 -11.52
CA ASP A 337 8.56 26.55 -12.67
C ASP A 337 9.43 25.31 -12.87
N LYS A 338 10.55 25.21 -12.14
CA LYS A 338 11.42 24.04 -12.14
C LYS A 338 11.00 22.94 -11.16
N LEU A 339 10.07 23.24 -10.25
CA LEU A 339 9.52 22.25 -9.35
C LEU A 339 8.79 21.17 -10.15
N MET A 340 9.12 19.88 -9.93
CA MET A 340 8.45 18.72 -10.54
C MET A 340 8.04 17.74 -9.46
N ALA A 341 6.74 17.52 -9.31
CA ALA A 341 6.20 16.64 -8.28
C ALA A 341 5.77 15.28 -8.86
N ILE A 342 6.31 14.20 -8.30
CA ILE A 342 6.17 12.83 -8.79
C ILE A 342 5.49 11.99 -7.71
N THR A 343 4.53 11.16 -8.08
CA THR A 343 3.94 10.18 -7.19
C THR A 343 3.70 8.84 -7.88
N PRO A 344 4.01 7.70 -7.25
CA PRO A 344 3.63 6.39 -7.77
C PRO A 344 2.21 6.02 -7.34
N ALA A 345 1.20 6.40 -8.15
CA ALA A 345 -0.23 6.09 -7.99
C ALA A 345 -0.87 6.55 -6.66
N MET A 346 -0.30 7.57 -5.99
CA MET A 346 -0.75 8.00 -4.66
C MET A 346 -1.23 9.46 -4.59
N ARG A 347 -1.79 9.99 -5.70
CA ARG A 347 -2.26 11.38 -5.83
C ARG A 347 -3.14 11.83 -4.65
N GLU A 348 -4.17 11.04 -4.34
CA GLU A 348 -5.13 11.35 -3.27
C GLU A 348 -4.47 11.21 -1.89
N GLY A 349 -3.79 10.12 -1.69
CA GLY A 349 -3.17 9.78 -0.42
C GLY A 349 -2.04 10.72 -0.01
N SER A 350 -1.29 11.25 -0.95
CA SER A 350 -0.20 12.22 -0.72
C SER A 350 -0.68 13.68 -0.75
N GLY A 351 -1.99 13.95 -0.87
CA GLY A 351 -2.52 15.31 -0.86
C GLY A 351 -2.27 16.13 -2.13
N MET A 352 -1.96 15.49 -3.25
CA MET A 352 -1.57 16.16 -4.50
C MET A 352 -2.73 16.47 -5.46
N VAL A 353 -3.99 16.21 -5.07
CA VAL A 353 -5.18 16.42 -5.92
C VAL A 353 -5.30 17.87 -6.40
N ARG A 354 -5.06 18.84 -5.52
CA ARG A 354 -5.09 20.26 -5.87
C ARG A 354 -3.94 20.59 -6.81
N PHE A 355 -2.73 20.15 -6.49
CA PHE A 355 -1.52 20.39 -7.27
C PHE A 355 -1.66 19.86 -8.71
N SER A 356 -2.15 18.65 -8.89
CA SER A 356 -2.34 18.03 -10.21
C SER A 356 -3.29 18.81 -11.12
N LYS A 357 -4.20 19.64 -10.54
CA LYS A 357 -5.15 20.48 -11.29
C LYS A 357 -4.62 21.88 -11.56
N GLU A 358 -3.92 22.48 -10.58
CA GLU A 358 -3.40 23.84 -10.68
C GLU A 358 -2.06 23.89 -11.45
N PHE A 359 -1.26 22.83 -11.40
CA PHE A 359 0.07 22.73 -12.01
C PHE A 359 0.25 21.41 -12.79
N PRO A 360 -0.58 21.15 -13.83
CA PRO A 360 -0.59 19.87 -14.55
C PRO A 360 0.74 19.56 -15.26
N ASP A 361 1.47 20.58 -15.72
CA ASP A 361 2.76 20.43 -16.42
C ASP A 361 3.93 20.11 -15.46
N GLN A 362 3.73 20.30 -14.15
CA GLN A 362 4.70 20.02 -13.10
C GLN A 362 4.35 18.75 -12.30
N TYR A 363 3.25 18.06 -12.65
CA TYR A 363 2.75 16.88 -11.98
C TYR A 363 2.95 15.61 -12.80
N PHE A 364 3.50 14.58 -12.17
CA PHE A 364 3.71 13.25 -12.78
C PHE A 364 3.18 12.13 -11.87
N ASP A 365 2.17 11.43 -12.35
CA ASP A 365 1.80 10.12 -11.81
C ASP A 365 2.45 9.06 -12.70
N VAL A 366 3.29 8.22 -12.08
CA VAL A 366 4.07 7.19 -12.81
C VAL A 366 3.47 5.79 -12.67
N ALA A 367 2.20 5.68 -12.26
CA ALA A 367 1.53 4.45 -11.89
C ALA A 367 2.22 3.77 -10.68
N ILE A 368 1.96 2.47 -10.44
CA ILE A 368 2.59 1.73 -9.33
C ILE A 368 4.01 1.32 -9.76
N ALA A 369 4.93 2.28 -9.77
CA ALA A 369 6.28 2.11 -10.29
C ALA A 369 7.30 2.92 -9.45
N GLU A 370 7.50 2.50 -8.20
CA GLU A 370 8.31 3.22 -7.22
C GLU A 370 9.79 3.36 -7.66
N GLN A 371 10.38 2.31 -8.24
CA GLN A 371 11.75 2.34 -8.77
C GLN A 371 11.86 3.38 -9.88
N HIS A 372 10.90 3.37 -10.82
CA HIS A 372 10.85 4.34 -11.90
C HIS A 372 10.68 5.77 -11.39
N ALA A 373 9.83 5.99 -10.38
CA ALA A 373 9.64 7.31 -9.78
C ALA A 373 10.95 7.92 -9.29
N VAL A 374 11.78 7.14 -8.61
CA VAL A 374 13.06 7.59 -8.06
C VAL A 374 14.09 7.87 -9.18
N THR A 375 14.28 6.95 -10.12
CA THR A 375 15.21 7.14 -11.23
C THR A 375 14.78 8.28 -12.17
N PHE A 376 13.46 8.41 -12.42
CA PHE A 376 12.91 9.52 -13.20
C PHE A 376 13.18 10.87 -12.53
N ALA A 377 13.02 10.95 -11.20
CA ALA A 377 13.37 12.13 -10.43
C ALA A 377 14.87 12.48 -10.57
N ALA A 378 15.77 11.48 -10.49
CA ALA A 378 17.19 11.69 -10.70
C ALA A 378 17.48 12.28 -12.10
N GLY A 379 16.82 11.75 -13.14
CA GLY A 379 16.93 12.28 -14.51
C GLY A 379 16.47 13.73 -14.62
N LEU A 380 15.36 14.11 -13.98
CA LEU A 380 14.88 15.49 -13.94
C LEU A 380 15.85 16.41 -13.21
N ALA A 381 16.42 15.97 -12.07
CA ALA A 381 17.43 16.74 -11.34
C ALA A 381 18.69 16.98 -12.16
N ILE A 382 19.20 15.96 -12.87
CA ILE A 382 20.32 16.10 -13.81
C ILE A 382 19.97 17.07 -14.95
N GLY A 383 18.72 17.09 -15.39
CA GLY A 383 18.18 18.03 -16.39
C GLY A 383 18.00 19.47 -15.88
N GLY A 384 18.31 19.76 -14.61
CA GLY A 384 18.24 21.09 -14.00
C GLY A 384 16.87 21.45 -13.43
N TYR A 385 15.99 20.47 -13.22
CA TYR A 385 14.73 20.61 -12.51
C TYR A 385 14.90 20.28 -11.02
N LYS A 386 13.88 20.57 -10.21
CA LYS A 386 13.84 20.31 -8.77
C LYS A 386 12.74 19.29 -8.45
N PRO A 387 13.05 17.99 -8.54
CA PRO A 387 12.06 16.96 -8.36
C PRO A 387 11.75 16.68 -6.89
N ILE A 388 10.45 16.44 -6.62
CA ILE A 388 9.92 15.99 -5.34
C ILE A 388 9.24 14.65 -5.57
N VAL A 389 9.67 13.61 -4.87
CA VAL A 389 9.02 12.30 -4.88
C VAL A 389 8.13 12.18 -3.66
N ALA A 390 6.81 12.25 -3.87
CA ALA A 390 5.81 12.04 -2.81
C ALA A 390 5.44 10.56 -2.74
N ILE A 391 5.91 9.88 -1.69
CA ILE A 391 5.84 8.43 -1.56
C ILE A 391 5.59 8.02 -0.11
N TYR A 392 4.88 6.91 0.11
CA TYR A 392 4.75 6.36 1.46
C TYR A 392 6.04 5.69 1.93
N SER A 393 6.32 5.78 3.22
CA SER A 393 7.49 5.18 3.86
C SER A 393 7.67 3.70 3.48
N THR A 394 6.61 2.90 3.63
CA THR A 394 6.64 1.48 3.28
C THR A 394 6.87 1.22 1.79
N PHE A 395 6.37 2.07 0.89
CA PHE A 395 6.51 1.90 -0.56
C PHE A 395 7.88 2.33 -1.08
N LEU A 396 8.57 3.27 -0.40
CA LEU A 396 9.94 3.66 -0.75
C LEU A 396 10.93 2.49 -0.63
N GLN A 397 10.61 1.46 0.14
CA GLN A 397 11.40 0.21 0.21
C GLN A 397 11.65 -0.39 -1.17
N ARG A 398 10.71 -0.26 -2.12
CA ARG A 398 10.89 -0.74 -3.51
C ARG A 398 11.84 0.10 -4.35
N GLY A 399 12.03 1.36 -4.00
CA GLY A 399 12.95 2.27 -4.67
C GLY A 399 14.30 2.43 -3.98
N TYR A 400 14.63 1.59 -3.00
CA TYR A 400 15.80 1.77 -2.15
C TYR A 400 17.13 1.71 -2.91
N ASP A 401 17.29 0.76 -3.83
CA ASP A 401 18.46 0.70 -4.71
C ASP A 401 18.62 2.00 -5.53
N GLN A 402 17.51 2.51 -6.09
CA GLN A 402 17.53 3.73 -6.92
C GLN A 402 17.82 4.98 -6.09
N VAL A 403 17.39 5.03 -4.82
CA VAL A 403 17.81 6.11 -3.90
C VAL A 403 19.31 6.12 -3.71
N ILE A 404 19.95 4.96 -3.58
CA ILE A 404 21.40 4.84 -3.43
C ILE A 404 22.10 5.12 -4.75
N HIS A 405 21.78 4.33 -5.79
CA HIS A 405 22.53 4.27 -7.05
C HIS A 405 22.27 5.49 -7.94
N ASP A 406 20.98 5.84 -8.14
CA ASP A 406 20.62 6.85 -9.13
C ASP A 406 20.59 8.27 -8.54
N VAL A 407 20.36 8.39 -7.22
CA VAL A 407 20.24 9.69 -6.56
C VAL A 407 21.47 10.02 -5.71
N ALA A 408 21.76 9.22 -4.67
CA ALA A 408 22.77 9.59 -3.68
C ALA A 408 24.20 9.52 -4.21
N ILE A 409 24.56 8.49 -4.99
CA ILE A 409 25.87 8.38 -5.66
C ILE A 409 26.08 9.53 -6.62
N GLN A 410 25.02 9.94 -7.32
CA GLN A 410 25.05 11.06 -8.28
C GLN A 410 25.06 12.43 -7.59
N LYS A 411 24.76 12.48 -6.27
CA LYS A 411 24.63 13.72 -5.47
C LYS A 411 23.60 14.69 -6.06
N VAL A 412 22.54 14.20 -6.67
CA VAL A 412 21.50 15.05 -7.26
C VAL A 412 20.46 15.47 -6.21
N PRO A 413 19.96 16.72 -6.28
CA PRO A 413 19.03 17.27 -5.30
C PRO A 413 17.60 16.77 -5.54
N VAL A 414 17.33 15.52 -5.21
CA VAL A 414 15.99 14.95 -5.17
C VAL A 414 15.44 15.05 -3.75
N MET A 415 14.27 15.65 -3.59
CA MET A 415 13.58 15.71 -2.33
C MET A 415 12.57 14.56 -2.22
N PHE A 416 12.63 13.80 -1.13
CA PHE A 416 11.67 12.75 -0.79
C PHE A 416 10.69 13.26 0.27
N ALA A 417 9.43 13.47 -0.10
CA ALA A 417 8.32 13.72 0.82
C ALA A 417 7.73 12.38 1.24
N ILE A 418 8.19 11.85 2.39
CA ILE A 418 7.88 10.51 2.87
C ILE A 418 6.68 10.57 3.79
N ASP A 419 5.51 10.26 3.25
CA ASP A 419 4.25 10.19 3.98
C ASP A 419 4.08 8.83 4.68
N ARG A 420 3.24 8.74 5.69
CA ARG A 420 2.96 7.52 6.48
C ARG A 420 4.23 6.93 7.12
N ALA A 421 5.12 7.78 7.59
CA ALA A 421 6.23 7.36 8.43
C ALA A 421 5.74 6.95 9.84
N GLY A 422 6.37 5.95 10.44
CA GLY A 422 6.00 5.45 11.76
C GLY A 422 4.74 4.56 11.73
N ILE A 423 3.94 4.64 12.78
CA ILE A 423 2.73 3.83 12.96
C ILE A 423 1.58 4.39 12.10
N VAL A 424 1.12 3.57 11.16
CA VAL A 424 0.01 3.91 10.26
C VAL A 424 -1.34 3.42 10.78
N GLY A 425 -1.32 2.29 11.48
CA GLY A 425 -2.47 1.77 12.19
C GLY A 425 -3.20 0.63 11.49
N ALA A 426 -4.40 0.87 10.99
CA ALA A 426 -5.36 -0.15 10.60
C ALA A 426 -4.94 -1.08 9.44
N ASP A 427 -3.97 -0.69 8.61
CA ASP A 427 -3.48 -1.51 7.49
C ASP A 427 -2.33 -2.47 7.88
N GLY A 428 -1.89 -2.41 9.15
CA GLY A 428 -1.02 -3.40 9.79
C GLY A 428 0.40 -3.46 9.22
N GLN A 429 1.04 -4.61 9.38
CA GLN A 429 2.46 -4.86 9.15
C GLN A 429 2.96 -4.40 7.78
N THR A 430 2.15 -4.52 6.75
CA THR A 430 2.55 -4.21 5.37
C THR A 430 2.57 -2.71 5.09
N HIS A 431 1.93 -1.89 5.94
CA HIS A 431 1.79 -0.44 5.73
C HIS A 431 2.45 0.41 6.81
N GLN A 432 2.94 -0.17 7.92
CA GLN A 432 3.69 0.59 8.93
C GLN A 432 4.99 1.14 8.32
N GLY A 433 5.26 2.42 8.56
CA GLY A 433 6.48 3.12 8.14
C GLY A 433 7.61 2.94 9.14
N SER A 434 7.97 1.69 9.44
CA SER A 434 8.83 1.32 10.58
C SER A 434 10.32 1.42 10.30
N PHE A 435 10.77 1.61 9.04
CA PHE A 435 12.15 1.32 8.66
C PHE A 435 12.84 2.44 7.90
N ASP A 436 12.15 3.51 7.54
CA ASP A 436 12.68 4.57 6.66
C ASP A 436 13.91 5.28 7.26
N ILE A 437 13.92 5.59 8.55
CA ILE A 437 15.11 6.13 9.20
C ILE A 437 16.27 5.13 9.09
N SER A 438 16.03 3.86 9.40
CA SER A 438 17.09 2.84 9.45
C SER A 438 17.76 2.63 8.09
N PHE A 439 17.00 2.54 7.00
CA PHE A 439 17.56 2.30 5.68
C PHE A 439 18.08 3.58 4.98
N LEU A 440 17.58 4.77 5.34
CA LEU A 440 18.08 6.02 4.77
C LEU A 440 19.31 6.56 5.52
N ARG A 441 19.40 6.36 6.84
CA ARG A 441 20.46 6.94 7.66
C ARG A 441 21.87 6.49 7.25
N CYS A 442 22.02 5.28 6.75
CA CYS A 442 23.31 4.75 6.31
C CYS A 442 23.77 5.32 4.94
N ILE A 443 22.89 6.01 4.19
CA ILE A 443 23.24 6.53 2.85
C ILE A 443 24.08 7.82 3.00
N PRO A 444 25.30 7.88 2.42
CA PRO A 444 26.07 9.13 2.39
C PRO A 444 25.30 10.26 1.70
N THR A 445 25.59 11.51 2.06
CA THR A 445 25.00 12.74 1.49
C THR A 445 23.50 12.97 1.73
N MET A 446 22.76 12.01 2.26
CA MET A 446 21.34 12.13 2.56
C MET A 446 21.12 13.05 3.78
N VAL A 447 20.28 14.07 3.64
CA VAL A 447 19.72 14.85 4.76
C VAL A 447 18.37 14.27 5.14
N ILE A 448 18.14 13.95 6.43
CA ILE A 448 16.90 13.33 6.91
C ILE A 448 16.30 14.18 8.01
N MET A 449 15.06 14.62 7.81
CA MET A 449 14.30 15.49 8.69
C MET A 449 13.04 14.77 9.21
N ALA A 450 12.74 14.96 10.51
CA ALA A 450 11.59 14.37 11.18
C ALA A 450 10.83 15.47 11.95
N PRO A 451 9.78 16.07 11.36
CA PRO A 451 9.02 17.14 11.96
C PRO A 451 8.24 16.68 13.19
N SER A 452 8.19 17.53 14.19
CA SER A 452 7.44 17.30 15.43
C SER A 452 5.97 17.74 15.35
N ASP A 453 5.64 18.67 14.44
CA ASP A 453 4.31 19.21 14.24
C ASP A 453 4.11 19.72 12.80
N GLU A 454 2.95 20.29 12.51
CA GLU A 454 2.56 20.79 11.19
C GLU A 454 3.45 21.96 10.73
N ASN A 455 3.84 22.85 11.66
CA ASN A 455 4.70 23.97 11.32
C ASN A 455 6.12 23.50 11.01
N GLU A 456 6.70 22.64 11.85
CA GLU A 456 8.01 22.04 11.60
C GLU A 456 8.00 21.27 10.26
N CYS A 457 6.91 20.55 9.95
CA CYS A 457 6.75 19.88 8.66
C CYS A 457 6.85 20.85 7.49
N ARG A 458 6.10 21.96 7.53
CA ARG A 458 6.11 22.98 6.49
C ARG A 458 7.48 23.64 6.32
N GLN A 459 8.18 23.94 7.43
CA GLN A 459 9.52 24.53 7.39
C GLN A 459 10.57 23.52 6.85
N MET A 460 10.45 22.23 7.23
CA MET A 460 11.36 21.19 6.76
C MET A 460 11.16 20.88 5.27
N LEU A 461 9.91 20.88 4.77
CA LEU A 461 9.61 20.76 3.34
C LEU A 461 10.30 21.87 2.55
N HIS A 462 10.17 23.12 3.01
CA HIS A 462 10.83 24.28 2.41
C HIS A 462 12.37 24.15 2.48
N THR A 463 12.92 23.75 3.63
CA THR A 463 14.36 23.55 3.82
C THR A 463 14.91 22.47 2.87
N GLY A 464 14.22 21.31 2.80
CA GLY A 464 14.64 20.21 1.93
C GLY A 464 14.58 20.53 0.45
N TYR A 465 13.57 21.30 0.02
CA TYR A 465 13.44 21.76 -1.36
C TYR A 465 14.56 22.72 -1.80
N HIS A 466 14.99 23.60 -0.88
CA HIS A 466 16.07 24.53 -1.15
C HIS A 466 17.48 23.95 -0.90
N TYR A 467 17.59 22.74 -0.37
CA TYR A 467 18.87 22.04 -0.22
C TYR A 467 19.31 21.45 -1.56
N GLN A 468 20.47 21.91 -2.07
CA GLN A 468 20.95 21.57 -3.43
C GLN A 468 22.24 20.72 -3.45
N ASP A 469 22.81 20.39 -2.27
CA ASP A 469 24.10 19.68 -2.21
C ASP A 469 23.94 18.14 -2.21
N GLY A 470 22.71 17.64 -2.39
CA GLY A 470 22.38 16.24 -2.46
C GLY A 470 20.92 15.95 -2.13
N PRO A 471 20.54 14.67 -1.92
CA PRO A 471 19.18 14.30 -1.61
C PRO A 471 18.74 14.70 -0.20
N SER A 472 17.45 15.03 -0.07
CA SER A 472 16.81 15.30 1.21
C SER A 472 15.55 14.44 1.40
N ALA A 473 15.25 14.07 2.64
CA ALA A 473 14.07 13.30 3.01
C ALA A 473 13.37 13.96 4.21
N ILE A 474 12.09 14.25 4.04
CA ILE A 474 11.21 14.73 5.10
C ILE A 474 10.18 13.65 5.38
N ARG A 475 10.23 13.06 6.56
CA ARG A 475 9.34 11.97 6.96
C ARG A 475 8.28 12.44 7.95
N TYR A 476 7.01 12.28 7.60
CA TYR A 476 5.88 12.71 8.41
C TYR A 476 4.80 11.63 8.52
N PRO A 477 4.02 11.61 9.64
CA PRO A 477 3.06 10.54 9.91
C PRO A 477 1.76 10.71 9.11
N ARG A 478 0.94 9.67 9.17
CA ARG A 478 -0.47 9.74 8.79
C ARG A 478 -1.27 10.52 9.83
N GLY A 479 -2.26 11.29 9.40
CA GLY A 479 -3.21 11.96 10.28
C GLY A 479 -2.91 13.44 10.51
N THR A 480 -3.52 14.00 11.55
CA THR A 480 -3.36 15.38 11.99
C THR A 480 -2.28 15.49 13.07
N GLY A 481 -1.64 16.64 13.17
CA GLY A 481 -0.72 16.94 14.27
C GLY A 481 -1.44 17.61 15.47
N THR A 482 -0.68 18.42 16.19
CA THR A 482 -1.13 19.08 17.44
C THR A 482 -1.94 20.35 17.22
N GLY A 483 -2.11 20.79 15.96
CA GLY A 483 -2.75 22.07 15.62
C GLY A 483 -1.80 23.26 15.75
N ALA A 484 -0.51 23.05 15.52
CA ALA A 484 0.50 24.09 15.58
C ALA A 484 0.20 25.23 14.60
N GLN A 485 0.36 26.48 15.06
CA GLN A 485 0.18 27.66 14.22
C GLN A 485 1.30 27.74 13.17
N LEU A 486 0.90 27.76 11.89
CA LEU A 486 1.86 27.91 10.79
C LEU A 486 2.51 29.30 10.81
N GLN A 487 3.83 29.32 10.74
CA GLN A 487 4.64 30.53 10.67
C GLN A 487 5.03 30.83 9.19
N PRO A 488 5.47 32.05 8.88
CA PRO A 488 6.06 32.34 7.57
C PRO A 488 7.18 31.36 7.23
N LEU A 489 7.31 30.99 5.95
CA LEU A 489 8.34 30.08 5.50
C LEU A 489 9.73 30.66 5.75
N ALA A 490 10.59 29.88 6.38
CA ALA A 490 12.00 30.18 6.58
C ALA A 490 12.79 28.88 6.62
N PRO A 491 13.95 28.79 5.94
CA PRO A 491 14.77 27.59 5.99
C PRO A 491 15.31 27.36 7.40
N LEU A 492 15.27 26.12 7.84
CA LEU A 492 15.91 25.70 9.09
C LEU A 492 17.41 25.51 8.88
N GLU A 493 18.19 25.78 9.91
CA GLU A 493 19.62 25.44 9.91
C GLU A 493 19.76 23.92 9.99
N ILE A 494 20.37 23.33 8.94
CA ILE A 494 20.50 21.87 8.79
C ILE A 494 21.38 21.32 9.92
N GLY A 495 20.91 20.26 10.57
CA GLY A 495 21.61 19.59 11.67
C GLY A 495 21.47 20.33 13.01
N LYS A 496 20.46 21.20 13.19
CA LYS A 496 20.20 21.90 14.45
C LYS A 496 18.90 21.48 15.10
N GLY A 497 19.04 20.97 16.34
CA GLY A 497 17.93 20.69 17.25
C GLY A 497 17.53 21.92 18.08
N VAL A 498 16.43 21.76 18.84
CA VAL A 498 15.90 22.81 19.73
C VAL A 498 15.50 22.21 21.07
N ILE A 499 15.99 22.81 22.17
CA ILE A 499 15.50 22.46 23.51
C ILE A 499 14.10 23.07 23.67
N ARG A 500 13.10 22.18 23.81
CA ARG A 500 11.69 22.57 24.00
C ARG A 500 11.32 22.72 25.49
N ARG A 501 12.02 22.01 26.36
CA ARG A 501 11.87 22.08 27.82
C ARG A 501 13.20 21.85 28.49
N GLN A 502 13.50 22.62 29.50
CA GLN A 502 14.63 22.42 30.42
C GLN A 502 14.19 21.58 31.62
N GLY A 503 14.99 20.67 32.06
CA GLY A 503 14.79 19.81 33.21
C GLY A 503 16.12 19.38 33.82
N GLU A 504 16.10 18.31 34.61
CA GLU A 504 17.26 17.78 35.32
C GLU A 504 17.41 16.27 35.10
N LYS A 505 18.60 15.74 35.34
CA LYS A 505 18.96 14.32 35.34
C LYS A 505 18.71 13.57 34.03
N VAL A 506 17.55 13.73 33.40
CA VAL A 506 17.17 12.98 32.19
C VAL A 506 16.99 13.96 31.03
N ALA A 507 17.59 13.67 29.87
CA ALA A 507 17.31 14.39 28.63
C ALA A 507 16.70 13.45 27.59
N ILE A 508 15.51 13.81 27.07
CA ILE A 508 14.78 13.07 26.02
C ILE A 508 15.09 13.72 24.66
N LEU A 509 15.80 13.00 23.81
CA LEU A 509 16.12 13.39 22.43
C LEU A 509 15.04 12.83 21.51
N CYS A 510 14.10 13.65 21.08
CA CYS A 510 12.94 13.23 20.31
C CYS A 510 13.12 13.49 18.81
N PHE A 511 12.77 12.50 17.98
CA PHE A 511 12.80 12.54 16.52
C PHE A 511 11.38 12.39 15.96
N GLY A 512 10.70 13.52 15.72
CA GLY A 512 9.38 13.54 15.12
C GLY A 512 8.23 13.75 16.10
N THR A 513 7.03 13.32 15.70
CA THR A 513 5.76 13.70 16.34
C THR A 513 5.50 13.16 17.74
N LEU A 514 6.29 12.18 18.21
CA LEU A 514 6.26 11.74 19.61
C LEU A 514 6.71 12.83 20.59
N LEU A 515 7.14 14.01 20.11
CA LEU A 515 7.54 15.14 20.92
C LEU A 515 6.44 15.57 21.90
N SER A 516 5.17 15.53 21.51
CA SER A 516 4.05 15.86 22.38
C SER A 516 3.97 14.93 23.61
N HIS A 517 4.14 13.62 23.40
CA HIS A 517 4.18 12.63 24.48
C HIS A 517 5.43 12.77 25.35
N ALA A 518 6.57 13.13 24.72
CA ALA A 518 7.81 13.42 25.47
C ALA A 518 7.65 14.62 26.40
N LEU A 519 7.02 15.72 25.94
CA LEU A 519 6.76 16.91 26.73
C LEU A 519 5.82 16.61 27.90
N GLU A 520 4.73 15.87 27.67
CA GLU A 520 3.80 15.44 28.72
C GLU A 520 4.51 14.55 29.76
N ALA A 521 5.33 13.60 29.33
CA ALA A 521 6.11 12.75 30.24
C ALA A 521 7.12 13.57 31.05
N ALA A 522 7.76 14.54 30.42
CA ALA A 522 8.79 15.36 31.03
C ALA A 522 8.25 16.25 32.15
N GLU A 523 6.98 16.65 32.14
CA GLU A 523 6.36 17.39 33.27
C GLU A 523 6.43 16.60 34.58
N GLN A 524 6.20 15.28 34.53
CA GLN A 524 6.24 14.41 35.69
C GLN A 524 7.68 14.01 36.09
N LEU A 525 8.56 13.87 35.10
CA LEU A 525 9.94 13.41 35.30
C LEU A 525 10.91 14.56 35.57
N ASN A 526 10.48 15.82 35.45
CA ASN A 526 11.34 17.00 35.39
C ASN A 526 12.51 16.82 34.41
N ALA A 527 12.21 16.24 33.21
CA ALA A 527 13.22 15.95 32.19
C ALA A 527 13.42 17.11 31.21
N THR A 528 14.62 17.25 30.67
CA THR A 528 14.88 18.07 29.47
C THR A 528 14.29 17.38 28.26
N VAL A 529 13.66 18.12 27.33
CA VAL A 529 13.17 17.60 26.04
C VAL A 529 13.80 18.38 24.91
N VAL A 530 14.42 17.65 24.01
CA VAL A 530 15.05 18.19 22.80
C VAL A 530 14.28 17.69 21.59
N ASP A 531 13.81 18.59 20.77
CA ASP A 531 13.35 18.31 19.41
C ASP A 531 14.59 18.26 18.51
N MET A 532 14.99 17.06 18.14
CA MET A 532 16.22 16.85 17.36
C MET A 532 16.09 17.31 15.90
N ARG A 533 14.85 17.40 15.36
CA ARG A 533 14.56 17.83 13.99
C ARG A 533 15.23 16.99 12.91
N PHE A 534 16.55 16.78 13.02
CA PHE A 534 17.38 16.11 12.02
C PHE A 534 17.87 14.76 12.55
N VAL A 535 17.58 13.70 11.80
CA VAL A 535 18.19 12.39 12.01
C VAL A 535 19.60 12.37 11.42
N LYS A 536 19.80 13.12 10.33
CA LYS A 536 21.08 13.25 9.63
C LYS A 536 21.14 14.59 8.90
N PRO A 537 22.18 15.40 9.12
CA PRO A 537 23.17 15.23 10.19
C PRO A 537 22.55 15.42 11.58
N LEU A 538 23.12 14.77 12.58
CA LEU A 538 22.76 15.01 13.99
C LEU A 538 23.30 16.37 14.49
N ASP A 539 22.61 16.99 15.45
CA ASP A 539 23.18 18.11 16.22
C ASP A 539 24.15 17.56 17.28
N GLU A 540 25.37 17.28 16.84
CA GLU A 540 26.42 16.71 17.67
C GLU A 540 26.77 17.60 18.87
N ALA A 541 26.79 18.91 18.66
CA ALA A 541 27.09 19.88 19.72
C ALA A 541 26.01 19.85 20.82
N LEU A 542 24.74 19.82 20.43
CA LEU A 542 23.63 19.76 21.37
C LEU A 542 23.57 18.43 22.10
N ILE A 543 23.87 17.32 21.43
CA ILE A 543 23.96 16.00 22.07
C ILE A 543 25.06 15.99 23.14
N LEU A 544 26.24 16.54 22.87
CA LEU A 544 27.31 16.67 23.86
C LEU A 544 26.95 17.59 25.03
N GLU A 545 26.27 18.70 24.75
CA GLU A 545 25.79 19.62 25.77
C GLU A 545 24.88 18.92 26.77
N VAL A 546 23.84 18.22 26.29
CA VAL A 546 22.93 17.51 27.19
C VAL A 546 23.56 16.27 27.82
N ALA A 547 24.48 15.61 27.14
CA ALA A 547 25.24 14.48 27.71
C ALA A 547 26.19 14.91 28.83
N ASN A 548 26.65 16.18 28.85
CA ASN A 548 27.52 16.72 29.91
C ASN A 548 26.72 17.22 31.10
N SER A 549 25.46 17.53 30.94
CA SER A 549 24.61 18.15 31.97
C SER A 549 23.55 17.24 32.58
N HIS A 550 23.41 16.01 32.07
CA HIS A 550 22.42 15.01 32.51
C HIS A 550 23.05 13.68 32.87
N ASP A 551 22.33 12.87 33.65
CA ASP A 551 22.79 11.55 34.09
C ASP A 551 22.43 10.45 33.08
N VAL A 552 21.32 10.62 32.34
CA VAL A 552 20.78 9.67 31.39
C VAL A 552 20.25 10.38 30.16
N LEU A 553 20.54 9.84 28.98
CA LEU A 553 19.87 10.21 27.75
C LEU A 553 18.78 9.19 27.38
N VAL A 554 17.70 9.68 26.83
CA VAL A 554 16.63 8.84 26.26
C VAL A 554 16.44 9.27 24.82
N THR A 555 16.53 8.35 23.87
CA THR A 555 16.13 8.65 22.48
C THR A 555 14.72 8.16 22.23
N LEU A 556 13.92 8.94 21.52
CA LEU A 556 12.54 8.63 21.22
C LEU A 556 12.27 8.81 19.73
N GLU A 557 11.87 7.74 19.06
CA GLU A 557 11.62 7.71 17.62
C GLU A 557 10.48 6.77 17.25
N GLU A 558 9.74 7.11 16.20
CA GLU A 558 8.71 6.26 15.61
C GLU A 558 9.28 5.49 14.40
N ASN A 559 10.32 4.71 14.69
CA ASN A 559 11.06 3.86 13.77
C ASN A 559 11.64 2.66 14.54
N ALA A 560 12.04 1.60 13.84
CA ALA A 560 12.74 0.48 14.46
C ALA A 560 13.96 0.98 15.24
N ILE A 561 14.11 0.56 16.51
CA ILE A 561 15.25 0.95 17.35
C ILE A 561 16.57 0.55 16.68
N LYS A 562 16.58 -0.65 16.06
CA LYS A 562 17.77 -1.18 15.38
C LYS A 562 18.09 -0.36 14.13
N GLY A 563 19.24 0.31 14.13
CA GLY A 563 19.69 1.16 13.03
C GLY A 563 18.97 2.50 12.92
N GLY A 564 18.07 2.84 13.86
CA GLY A 564 17.31 4.08 13.88
C GLY A 564 18.13 5.30 14.33
N ALA A 565 17.44 6.41 14.64
CA ALA A 565 18.04 7.66 15.08
C ALA A 565 18.78 7.49 16.41
N GLY A 566 18.19 6.75 17.36
CA GLY A 566 18.83 6.43 18.64
C GLY A 566 20.13 5.65 18.49
N SER A 567 20.20 4.73 17.52
CA SER A 567 21.46 4.05 17.16
C SER A 567 22.53 5.06 16.71
N GLY A 568 22.14 6.09 15.93
CA GLY A 568 23.05 7.15 15.51
C GLY A 568 23.59 7.96 16.66
N VAL A 569 22.75 8.28 17.65
CA VAL A 569 23.19 8.96 18.89
C VAL A 569 24.19 8.10 19.65
N ASN A 570 23.94 6.79 19.78
CA ASN A 570 24.86 5.87 20.44
C ASN A 570 26.22 5.77 19.71
N GLU A 571 26.21 5.66 18.38
CA GLU A 571 27.41 5.63 17.55
C GLU A 571 28.25 6.91 17.74
N PHE A 572 27.59 8.09 17.69
CA PHE A 572 28.25 9.37 17.89
C PHE A 572 28.88 9.49 19.30
N LEU A 573 28.15 9.16 20.37
CA LEU A 573 28.65 9.23 21.73
C LEU A 573 29.87 8.30 21.93
N MET A 574 29.85 7.11 21.33
CA MET A 574 30.98 6.17 21.39
C MET A 574 32.20 6.69 20.62
N GLN A 575 31.98 7.33 19.46
CA GLN A 575 33.05 7.97 18.68
C GLN A 575 33.73 9.10 19.47
N GLU A 576 32.94 9.92 20.17
CA GLU A 576 33.41 10.99 21.05
C GLU A 576 33.92 10.49 22.41
N LYS A 577 33.94 9.17 22.62
CA LYS A 577 34.36 8.53 23.90
C LYS A 577 33.56 9.03 25.09
N ARG A 578 32.33 9.50 24.85
CA ARG A 578 31.42 9.95 25.90
C ARG A 578 30.62 8.77 26.43
N ILE A 579 30.91 8.37 27.67
CA ILE A 579 30.21 7.24 28.33
C ILE A 579 29.09 7.85 29.19
N ILE A 580 27.84 7.61 28.77
CA ILE A 580 26.63 7.98 29.48
C ILE A 580 25.58 6.88 29.25
N PRO A 581 24.74 6.51 30.23
CA PRO A 581 23.63 5.62 30.01
C PRO A 581 22.65 6.19 28.97
N VAL A 582 22.25 5.37 27.97
CA VAL A 582 21.27 5.73 26.95
C VAL A 582 20.16 4.69 26.90
N LEU A 583 18.90 5.15 27.04
CA LEU A 583 17.71 4.36 26.83
C LEU A 583 17.14 4.68 25.45
N ASN A 584 17.10 3.70 24.53
CA ASN A 584 16.49 3.89 23.23
C ASN A 584 15.03 3.42 23.26
N LEU A 585 14.08 4.34 23.00
CA LEU A 585 12.66 4.08 22.85
C LEU A 585 12.24 4.24 21.39
N GLY A 586 11.54 3.24 20.87
CA GLY A 586 11.10 3.18 19.47
C GLY A 586 10.38 1.88 19.18
N LEU A 587 10.26 1.54 17.89
CA LEU A 587 9.55 0.34 17.47
C LEU A 587 10.40 -0.91 17.73
N PRO A 588 9.79 -1.98 18.28
CA PRO A 588 10.49 -3.21 18.65
C PRO A 588 10.91 -4.06 17.43
N ASP A 589 11.68 -5.14 17.71
CA ASP A 589 12.18 -6.08 16.71
C ASP A 589 11.12 -7.16 16.34
N TYR A 590 9.91 -6.72 16.03
CA TYR A 590 8.83 -7.53 15.45
C TYR A 590 7.88 -6.68 14.60
N PHE A 591 7.17 -7.30 13.66
CA PHE A 591 6.20 -6.60 12.82
C PHE A 591 4.94 -6.22 13.60
N ILE A 592 4.61 -4.93 13.60
CA ILE A 592 3.49 -4.37 14.37
C ILE A 592 2.18 -4.64 13.62
N SER A 593 1.25 -5.31 14.29
CA SER A 593 -0.06 -5.68 13.75
C SER A 593 -0.97 -4.46 13.53
N GLN A 594 -2.19 -4.71 13.03
CA GLN A 594 -3.20 -3.67 12.81
C GLN A 594 -3.85 -3.22 14.13
N GLY A 595 -4.28 -1.96 14.16
CA GLY A 595 -5.00 -1.33 15.26
C GLY A 595 -5.19 0.17 14.99
N SER A 596 -5.74 0.93 15.91
CA SER A 596 -5.65 2.40 15.81
C SER A 596 -4.22 2.87 16.15
N GLN A 597 -3.81 4.02 15.64
CA GLN A 597 -2.49 4.58 15.96
C GLN A 597 -2.31 4.75 17.48
N GLU A 598 -3.33 5.28 18.16
CA GLU A 598 -3.33 5.52 19.61
C GLU A 598 -3.16 4.22 20.40
N GLU A 599 -3.93 3.16 20.05
CA GLU A 599 -3.81 1.85 20.70
C GLU A 599 -2.43 1.25 20.53
N LEU A 600 -1.83 1.37 19.34
CA LEU A 600 -0.52 0.81 19.04
C LEU A 600 0.60 1.59 19.72
N ILE A 601 0.54 2.93 19.73
CA ILE A 601 1.51 3.78 20.43
C ILE A 601 1.49 3.48 21.94
N ALA A 602 0.30 3.34 22.55
CA ALA A 602 0.16 2.99 23.97
C ALA A 602 0.69 1.56 24.27
N GLU A 603 0.37 0.59 23.41
CA GLU A 603 0.87 -0.79 23.56
C GLU A 603 2.40 -0.87 23.50
N LEU A 604 3.00 -0.08 22.62
CA LEU A 604 4.45 -0.01 22.45
C LEU A 604 5.15 0.81 23.55
N GLY A 605 4.37 1.44 24.45
CA GLY A 605 4.89 2.26 25.53
C GLY A 605 5.53 3.55 25.04
N LEU A 606 5.05 4.09 23.92
CA LEU A 606 5.52 5.33 23.30
C LEU A 606 4.59 6.53 23.58
N ASP A 607 3.48 6.31 24.29
CA ASP A 607 2.69 7.37 24.90
C ASP A 607 3.37 7.92 26.17
N ALA A 608 2.89 9.03 26.71
CA ALA A 608 3.47 9.66 27.89
C ALA A 608 3.60 8.71 29.09
N THR A 609 2.58 7.88 29.35
CA THR A 609 2.57 6.90 30.44
C THR A 609 3.64 5.83 30.24
N GLY A 610 3.76 5.30 29.03
CA GLY A 610 4.75 4.28 28.68
C GLY A 610 6.18 4.81 28.74
N ILE A 611 6.40 6.04 28.28
CA ILE A 611 7.70 6.73 28.37
C ILE A 611 8.11 6.88 29.84
N ILE A 612 7.23 7.40 30.71
CA ILE A 612 7.49 7.53 32.16
C ILE A 612 7.85 6.19 32.78
N LYS A 613 7.06 5.15 32.49
CA LYS A 613 7.28 3.80 33.02
C LYS A 613 8.63 3.25 32.58
N SER A 614 8.98 3.41 31.31
CA SER A 614 10.24 2.92 30.74
C SER A 614 11.44 3.60 31.37
N ILE A 615 11.41 4.92 31.50
CA ILE A 615 12.48 5.73 32.12
C ILE A 615 12.63 5.34 33.59
N ASN A 616 11.54 5.32 34.39
CA ASN A 616 11.60 4.93 35.80
C ASN A 616 12.13 3.50 36.00
N THR A 617 11.74 2.56 35.13
CA THR A 617 12.24 1.19 35.17
C THR A 617 13.75 1.13 34.86
N TYR A 618 14.21 1.97 33.94
CA TYR A 618 15.63 2.06 33.59
C TYR A 618 16.45 2.67 34.72
N LEU A 619 15.97 3.73 35.35
CA LEU A 619 16.64 4.41 36.47
C LEU A 619 16.70 3.57 37.76
N ALA A 620 15.80 2.59 37.91
CA ALA A 620 15.76 1.70 39.07
C ALA A 620 16.78 0.53 39.00
N LYS A 621 17.41 0.32 37.85
CA LYS A 621 18.45 -0.70 37.63
C LYS A 621 19.82 -0.19 37.96
#